data_b28ae1d67bb16ae1b026b35786184617
#
_entry.id   b28ae1d67bb16ae1b026b35786184617
#
_cell.length_a   1.000
_cell.length_b   1.000
_cell.length_c   1.000
_cell.angle_alpha   90.00
_cell.angle_beta   90.00
_cell.angle_gamma   90.00
#
_symmetry.space_group_name_H-M   'P 1'
#
loop_
_entity.id
_entity.type
_entity.pdbx_description
1 polymer ?
#
loop_
_entity_poly.entity_id
_entity_poly.type
_entity_poly.pdbx_seq_one_letter_code
_entity_poly.pdbx_strand_id
1 'polypeptide(L)'
;MAKKNTRNTKGKIISAAWKLFYDQGYDDTTVDEIVEESGTSKGSFYHYFDGKDALLSSLSFLFDEKYEELKETLQGDDSAIDQLIYLNQELFLMIENSISVDLLARLFSSQLITRGDRHLLDQDRTYYKLLRKILQEGQQKGELRRDLSINEIIKTYAMLERGLMYDWCLCNGDYSLAQYAKRVLPMMLAVYKDCDA
;
A
#
# COMPACT_ATOMS: atom_id res chain seq x y z
N MET A 1 1.20 -27.09 14.50
CA MET A 1 2.50 -26.73 13.86
C MET A 1 2.43 -26.42 12.36
N ALA A 2 1.41 -26.87 11.60
CA ALA A 2 1.30 -26.63 10.14
C ALA A 2 1.06 -25.15 9.73
N LYS A 3 0.28 -24.37 10.47
CA LYS A 3 -0.06 -22.98 10.11
C LYS A 3 1.13 -21.99 10.06
N LYS A 4 2.17 -22.20 10.86
CA LYS A 4 3.33 -21.28 10.94
C LYS A 4 4.28 -21.46 9.74
N ASN A 5 4.36 -22.69 9.21
CA ASN A 5 5.22 -23.00 8.05
C ASN A 5 4.62 -22.48 6.72
N THR A 6 3.29 -22.52 6.59
CA THR A 6 2.54 -22.09 5.40
C THR A 6 2.64 -20.58 5.15
N ARG A 7 2.58 -19.77 6.22
CA ARG A 7 2.71 -18.32 6.16
C ARG A 7 4.13 -17.90 5.74
N ASN A 8 5.14 -18.66 6.13
CA ASN A 8 6.52 -18.44 5.74
C ASN A 8 6.77 -18.75 4.26
N THR A 9 6.18 -19.83 3.70
CA THR A 9 6.36 -20.22 2.29
C THR A 9 5.76 -19.20 1.33
N LYS A 10 4.52 -18.74 1.59
CA LYS A 10 3.87 -17.70 0.77
C LYS A 10 4.68 -16.40 0.78
N GLY A 11 5.13 -15.96 1.96
CA GLY A 11 5.96 -14.76 2.12
C GLY A 11 7.30 -14.87 1.37
N LYS A 12 7.97 -16.04 1.42
CA LYS A 12 9.20 -16.26 0.67
C LYS A 12 9.00 -16.14 -0.84
N ILE A 13 7.92 -16.70 -1.38
CA ILE A 13 7.59 -16.60 -2.81
C ILE A 13 7.34 -15.13 -3.19
N ILE A 14 6.57 -14.40 -2.39
CA ILE A 14 6.30 -12.98 -2.62
C ILE A 14 7.60 -12.19 -2.61
N SER A 15 8.42 -12.30 -1.56
CA SER A 15 9.68 -11.54 -1.45
C SER A 15 10.65 -11.84 -2.59
N ALA A 16 10.78 -13.12 -3.00
CA ALA A 16 11.62 -13.50 -4.13
C ALA A 16 11.10 -12.92 -5.44
N ALA A 17 9.79 -12.99 -5.67
CA ALA A 17 9.18 -12.42 -6.87
C ALA A 17 9.41 -10.91 -6.97
N TRP A 18 9.20 -10.16 -5.87
CA TRP A 18 9.38 -8.70 -5.88
C TRP A 18 10.83 -8.29 -6.07
N LYS A 19 11.78 -9.04 -5.48
CA LYS A 19 13.21 -8.84 -5.74
C LYS A 19 13.53 -8.99 -7.22
N LEU A 20 13.10 -10.08 -7.85
CA LEU A 20 13.34 -10.34 -9.27
C LEU A 20 12.64 -9.32 -10.17
N PHE A 21 11.40 -8.94 -9.85
CA PHE A 21 10.68 -7.89 -10.59
C PHE A 21 11.39 -6.53 -10.53
N TYR A 22 12.04 -6.23 -9.41
CA TYR A 22 12.82 -5.02 -9.27
C TYR A 22 14.15 -5.10 -10.03
N ASP A 23 14.87 -6.23 -9.91
CA ASP A 23 16.22 -6.40 -10.43
C ASP A 23 16.25 -6.53 -11.97
N GLN A 24 15.30 -7.27 -12.55
CA GLN A 24 15.29 -7.60 -14.00
C GLN A 24 14.00 -7.23 -14.71
N GLY A 25 13.00 -6.75 -14.01
CA GLY A 25 11.69 -6.39 -14.56
C GLY A 25 10.67 -7.52 -14.51
N TYR A 26 9.39 -7.13 -14.60
CA TYR A 26 8.28 -8.09 -14.53
C TYR A 26 8.24 -9.06 -15.71
N ASP A 27 8.40 -8.57 -16.94
CA ASP A 27 8.25 -9.38 -18.16
C ASP A 27 9.34 -10.44 -18.26
N ASP A 28 10.57 -10.10 -17.91
CA ASP A 28 11.73 -10.99 -17.98
C ASP A 28 11.83 -11.97 -16.81
N THR A 29 11.02 -11.82 -15.76
CA THR A 29 10.98 -12.74 -14.63
C THR A 29 10.07 -13.94 -14.91
N THR A 30 10.56 -15.15 -14.67
CA THR A 30 9.83 -16.39 -14.83
C THR A 30 9.40 -17.01 -13.49
N VAL A 31 8.37 -17.87 -13.51
CA VAL A 31 7.96 -18.62 -12.32
C VAL A 31 9.09 -19.54 -11.82
N ASP A 32 9.90 -20.11 -12.74
CA ASP A 32 10.98 -21.00 -12.36
C ASP A 32 12.08 -20.27 -11.60
N GLU A 33 12.44 -19.05 -11.99
CA GLU A 33 13.39 -18.19 -11.26
C GLU A 33 12.82 -17.79 -9.88
N ILE A 34 11.54 -17.47 -9.78
CA ILE A 34 10.89 -17.17 -8.49
C ILE A 34 10.95 -18.37 -7.55
N VAL A 35 10.69 -19.57 -8.06
CA VAL A 35 10.77 -20.82 -7.29
C VAL A 35 12.18 -21.08 -6.79
N GLU A 36 13.19 -20.88 -7.64
CA GLU A 36 14.61 -21.02 -7.30
C GLU A 36 15.04 -19.99 -6.26
N GLU A 37 14.78 -18.71 -6.48
CA GLU A 37 15.14 -17.62 -5.56
C GLU A 37 14.45 -17.76 -4.19
N SER A 38 13.19 -18.19 -4.16
CA SER A 38 12.45 -18.40 -2.91
C SER A 38 12.88 -19.64 -2.14
N GLY A 39 13.64 -20.56 -2.77
CA GLY A 39 13.97 -21.87 -2.19
C GLY A 39 12.74 -22.72 -1.94
N THR A 40 11.70 -22.58 -2.74
CA THR A 40 10.44 -23.33 -2.64
C THR A 40 10.30 -24.35 -3.78
N SER A 41 9.19 -25.09 -3.82
CA SER A 41 8.90 -25.98 -4.94
C SER A 41 7.89 -25.36 -5.89
N LYS A 42 7.90 -25.78 -7.15
CA LYS A 42 6.91 -25.39 -8.16
C LYS A 42 5.47 -25.72 -7.72
N GLY A 43 5.29 -26.87 -7.05
CA GLY A 43 4.00 -27.24 -6.43
C GLY A 43 3.58 -26.28 -5.31
N SER A 44 4.53 -25.80 -4.51
CA SER A 44 4.25 -24.79 -3.48
C SER A 44 3.85 -23.45 -4.11
N PHE A 45 4.50 -23.05 -5.19
CA PHE A 45 4.13 -21.84 -5.93
C PHE A 45 2.68 -21.91 -6.42
N TYR A 46 2.35 -22.95 -7.19
CA TYR A 46 0.99 -23.11 -7.77
C TYR A 46 -0.09 -23.42 -6.73
N HIS A 47 0.28 -23.82 -5.52
CA HIS A 47 -0.65 -23.90 -4.39
C HIS A 47 -1.15 -22.51 -3.94
N TYR A 48 -0.34 -21.46 -4.08
CA TYR A 48 -0.68 -20.09 -3.62
C TYR A 48 -1.05 -19.15 -4.76
N PHE A 49 -0.52 -19.37 -5.95
CA PHE A 49 -0.62 -18.44 -7.07
C PHE A 49 -0.86 -19.19 -8.38
N ASP A 50 -1.89 -18.81 -9.13
CA ASP A 50 -2.21 -19.41 -10.42
C ASP A 50 -1.17 -19.09 -11.52
N GLY A 51 -0.28 -18.14 -11.26
CA GLY A 51 0.77 -17.69 -12.16
C GLY A 51 1.43 -16.41 -11.66
N LYS A 52 2.34 -15.89 -12.48
CA LYS A 52 3.10 -14.65 -12.18
C LYS A 52 2.16 -13.45 -11.97
N ASP A 53 1.09 -13.36 -12.75
CA ASP A 53 0.11 -12.25 -12.66
C ASP A 53 -0.62 -12.22 -11.31
N ALA A 54 -0.84 -13.37 -10.68
CA ALA A 54 -1.45 -13.44 -9.36
C ALA A 54 -0.58 -12.79 -8.26
N LEU A 55 0.74 -12.69 -8.49
CA LEU A 55 1.67 -12.01 -7.59
C LEU A 55 1.50 -10.49 -7.59
N LEU A 56 1.00 -9.88 -8.68
CA LEU A 56 0.78 -8.43 -8.73
C LEU A 56 -0.14 -7.94 -7.59
N SER A 57 -1.18 -8.73 -7.27
CA SER A 57 -2.06 -8.41 -6.14
C SER A 57 -1.35 -8.45 -4.79
N SER A 58 -0.22 -9.18 -4.69
CA SER A 58 0.56 -9.28 -3.45
C SER A 58 1.34 -8.01 -3.11
N LEU A 59 1.47 -7.04 -4.02
CA LEU A 59 2.07 -5.74 -3.72
C LEU A 59 1.35 -5.03 -2.56
N SER A 60 0.05 -5.22 -2.45
CA SER A 60 -0.71 -4.70 -1.32
C SER A 60 -0.24 -5.25 0.04
N PHE A 61 0.33 -6.46 0.08
CA PHE A 61 0.92 -7.02 1.30
C PHE A 61 2.22 -6.30 1.70
N LEU A 62 3.06 -5.91 0.72
CA LEU A 62 4.24 -5.11 1.00
C LEU A 62 3.86 -3.74 1.58
N PHE A 63 2.81 -3.13 1.06
CA PHE A 63 2.27 -1.90 1.64
C PHE A 63 1.79 -2.12 3.07
N ASP A 64 1.09 -3.22 3.33
CA ASP A 64 0.61 -3.53 4.68
C ASP A 64 1.76 -3.86 5.65
N GLU A 65 2.82 -4.54 5.20
CA GLU A 65 4.04 -4.73 5.99
C GLU A 65 4.67 -3.38 6.38
N LYS A 66 4.77 -2.45 5.42
CA LYS A 66 5.26 -1.10 5.71
C LYS A 66 4.37 -0.37 6.72
N TYR A 67 3.06 -0.48 6.63
CA TYR A 67 2.15 0.11 7.62
C TYR A 67 2.25 -0.53 9.00
N GLU A 68 2.54 -1.84 9.11
CA GLU A 68 2.80 -2.48 10.41
C GLU A 68 4.09 -1.93 11.04
N GLU A 69 5.15 -1.70 10.26
CA GLU A 69 6.37 -1.04 10.74
C GLU A 69 6.08 0.39 11.22
N LEU A 70 5.39 1.17 10.40
CA LEU A 70 5.10 2.58 10.68
C LEU A 70 4.18 2.76 11.89
N LYS A 71 3.30 1.82 12.15
CA LYS A 71 2.43 1.82 13.33
C LYS A 71 3.20 1.92 14.64
N GLU A 72 4.39 1.28 14.71
CA GLU A 72 5.24 1.31 15.89
C GLU A 72 6.01 2.65 16.04
N THR A 73 6.11 3.42 14.95
CA THR A 73 6.85 4.69 14.93
C THR A 73 5.96 5.93 15.06
N LEU A 74 4.64 5.76 14.97
CA LEU A 74 3.69 6.87 15.16
C LEU A 74 3.80 7.46 16.56
N GLN A 75 3.98 8.77 16.62
CA GLN A 75 4.02 9.49 17.90
C GLN A 75 2.59 9.88 18.29
N GLY A 76 2.18 9.52 19.51
CA GLY A 76 0.82 9.74 20.01
C GLY A 76 0.44 11.22 20.19
N ASP A 77 1.42 12.12 20.16
CA ASP A 77 1.22 13.56 20.33
C ASP A 77 0.99 14.29 18.99
N ASP A 78 1.28 13.64 17.85
CA ASP A 78 1.04 14.23 16.53
C ASP A 78 -0.46 14.32 16.24
N SER A 79 -0.88 15.39 15.54
CA SER A 79 -2.26 15.51 15.09
C SER A 79 -2.62 14.38 14.10
N ALA A 80 -3.93 14.05 14.01
CA ALA A 80 -4.39 13.03 13.07
C ALA A 80 -3.96 13.34 11.62
N ILE A 81 -3.98 14.60 11.21
CA ILE A 81 -3.52 15.02 9.88
C ILE A 81 -2.02 14.80 9.70
N ASP A 82 -1.20 15.13 10.69
CA ASP A 82 0.25 14.93 10.62
C ASP A 82 0.61 13.45 10.56
N GLN A 83 -0.09 12.61 11.32
CA GLN A 83 0.06 11.16 11.23
C GLN A 83 -0.29 10.62 9.83
N LEU A 84 -1.38 11.09 9.21
CA LEU A 84 -1.74 10.69 7.84
C LEU A 84 -0.66 11.12 6.82
N ILE A 85 -0.15 12.34 6.95
CA ILE A 85 0.92 12.86 6.09
C ILE A 85 2.20 12.04 6.27
N TYR A 86 2.56 11.72 7.50
CA TYR A 86 3.73 10.89 7.81
C TYR A 86 3.62 9.50 7.17
N LEU A 87 2.50 8.81 7.37
CA LEU A 87 2.26 7.49 6.78
C LEU A 87 2.38 7.52 5.26
N ASN A 88 1.79 8.52 4.63
CA ASN A 88 1.86 8.69 3.18
C ASN A 88 3.29 8.93 2.70
N GLN A 89 4.05 9.82 3.38
CA GLN A 89 5.43 10.12 3.03
C GLN A 89 6.31 8.88 3.04
N GLU A 90 6.23 8.09 4.12
CA GLU A 90 7.02 6.89 4.28
C GLU A 90 6.66 5.81 3.25
N LEU A 91 5.35 5.64 2.99
CA LEU A 91 4.91 4.71 1.94
C LEU A 91 5.39 5.15 0.56
N PHE A 92 5.24 6.43 0.21
CA PHE A 92 5.61 6.94 -1.10
C PHE A 92 7.12 6.93 -1.32
N LEU A 93 7.92 7.20 -0.29
CA LEU A 93 9.37 6.99 -0.33
C LEU A 93 9.74 5.51 -0.58
N MET A 94 9.06 4.59 0.08
CA MET A 94 9.27 3.16 -0.16
C MET A 94 8.88 2.78 -1.60
N ILE A 95 7.77 3.29 -2.11
CA ILE A 95 7.34 3.04 -3.49
C ILE A 95 8.40 3.56 -4.48
N GLU A 96 8.85 4.79 -4.36
CA GLU A 96 9.86 5.38 -5.25
C GLU A 96 11.19 4.61 -5.26
N ASN A 97 11.60 4.09 -4.10
CA ASN A 97 12.88 3.43 -3.94
C ASN A 97 12.87 1.93 -4.26
N SER A 98 11.69 1.29 -4.25
CA SER A 98 11.61 -0.18 -4.26
C SER A 98 10.64 -0.74 -5.30
N ILE A 99 9.86 0.10 -5.99
CA ILE A 99 8.83 -0.34 -6.93
C ILE A 99 8.97 0.45 -8.23
N SER A 100 9.15 -0.25 -9.35
CA SER A 100 9.17 0.43 -10.65
C SER A 100 7.78 0.98 -11.00
N VAL A 101 7.77 2.05 -11.79
CA VAL A 101 6.54 2.65 -12.30
C VAL A 101 5.68 1.62 -13.05
N ASP A 102 6.33 0.77 -13.86
CA ASP A 102 5.66 -0.30 -14.60
C ASP A 102 4.94 -1.29 -13.66
N LEU A 103 5.59 -1.72 -12.58
CA LEU A 103 4.98 -2.63 -11.60
C LEU A 103 3.78 -2.00 -10.91
N LEU A 104 3.86 -0.73 -10.54
CA LEU A 104 2.73 -0.03 -9.91
C LEU A 104 1.58 0.15 -10.91
N ALA A 105 1.87 0.48 -12.16
CA ALA A 105 0.86 0.58 -13.22
C ALA A 105 0.17 -0.77 -13.50
N ARG A 106 0.94 -1.88 -13.51
CA ARG A 106 0.39 -3.25 -13.64
C ARG A 106 -0.51 -3.62 -12.46
N LEU A 107 -0.12 -3.24 -11.23
CA LEU A 107 -0.99 -3.42 -10.07
C LEU A 107 -2.34 -2.71 -10.29
N PHE A 108 -2.34 -1.42 -10.63
CA PHE A 108 -3.58 -0.69 -10.87
C PHE A 108 -4.39 -1.30 -12.01
N SER A 109 -3.75 -1.66 -13.13
CA SER A 109 -4.42 -2.30 -14.26
C SER A 109 -5.08 -3.61 -13.83
N SER A 110 -4.37 -4.46 -13.08
CA SER A 110 -4.91 -5.72 -12.57
C SER A 110 -6.15 -5.51 -11.69
N GLN A 111 -6.11 -4.51 -10.81
CA GLN A 111 -7.24 -4.18 -9.93
C GLN A 111 -8.46 -3.62 -10.69
N LEU A 112 -8.26 -2.98 -11.82
CA LEU A 112 -9.35 -2.46 -12.66
C LEU A 112 -10.06 -3.57 -13.43
N ILE A 113 -9.31 -4.54 -13.99
CA ILE A 113 -9.85 -5.61 -14.83
C ILE A 113 -10.30 -6.85 -14.05
N THR A 114 -9.87 -7.03 -12.81
CA THR A 114 -10.26 -8.14 -11.94
C THR A 114 -11.78 -8.20 -11.77
N ARG A 115 -12.36 -9.40 -11.93
CA ARG A 115 -13.79 -9.67 -11.71
C ARG A 115 -14.11 -10.12 -10.28
N GLY A 116 -13.09 -10.40 -9.47
CA GLY A 116 -13.21 -10.82 -8.07
C GLY A 116 -12.90 -9.69 -7.09
N ASP A 117 -12.45 -10.09 -5.91
CA ASP A 117 -12.08 -9.16 -4.84
C ASP A 117 -10.90 -8.27 -5.26
N ARG A 118 -11.02 -6.99 -4.96
CA ARG A 118 -9.98 -5.99 -5.19
C ARG A 118 -9.21 -5.78 -3.90
N HIS A 119 -8.01 -6.35 -3.81
CA HIS A 119 -7.20 -6.28 -2.59
C HIS A 119 -6.90 -4.87 -2.12
N LEU A 120 -6.77 -3.89 -3.03
CA LEU A 120 -6.59 -2.48 -2.65
C LEU A 120 -7.80 -1.87 -1.93
N LEU A 121 -8.97 -2.48 -2.04
CA LEU A 121 -10.21 -2.02 -1.40
C LEU A 121 -10.63 -2.86 -0.19
N ASP A 122 -9.86 -3.90 0.14
CA ASP A 122 -10.14 -4.80 1.26
C ASP A 122 -10.03 -4.03 2.59
N GLN A 123 -11.15 -3.90 3.30
CA GLN A 123 -11.28 -3.15 4.55
C GLN A 123 -10.60 -3.85 5.74
N ASP A 124 -10.22 -5.11 5.59
CA ASP A 124 -9.50 -5.88 6.61
C ASP A 124 -7.99 -5.66 6.59
N ARG A 125 -7.47 -4.93 5.61
CA ARG A 125 -6.06 -4.56 5.52
C ARG A 125 -5.62 -3.69 6.71
N THR A 126 -4.36 -3.85 7.10
CA THR A 126 -3.69 -3.01 8.11
C THR A 126 -3.83 -1.52 7.81
N TYR A 127 -3.70 -1.14 6.54
CA TYR A 127 -3.92 0.21 6.05
C TYR A 127 -5.25 0.81 6.57
N TYR A 128 -6.38 0.18 6.26
CA TYR A 128 -7.69 0.72 6.66
C TYR A 128 -7.93 0.69 8.16
N LYS A 129 -7.40 -0.32 8.86
CA LYS A 129 -7.48 -0.40 10.33
C LYS A 129 -6.71 0.73 10.99
N LEU A 130 -5.52 1.03 10.47
CA LEU A 130 -4.68 2.12 10.98
C LEU A 130 -5.32 3.49 10.74
N LEU A 131 -5.78 3.77 9.51
CA LEU A 131 -6.49 5.00 9.20
C LEU A 131 -7.71 5.20 10.10
N ARG A 132 -8.50 4.15 10.30
CA ARG A 132 -9.69 4.22 11.18
C ARG A 132 -9.33 4.60 12.60
N LYS A 133 -8.26 4.01 13.14
CA LYS A 133 -7.78 4.33 14.48
C LYS A 133 -7.38 5.81 14.59
N ILE A 134 -6.50 6.29 13.69
CA ILE A 134 -6.00 7.68 13.69
C ILE A 134 -7.17 8.68 13.60
N LEU A 135 -8.08 8.45 12.67
CA LEU A 135 -9.20 9.37 12.44
C LEU A 135 -10.22 9.37 13.58
N GLN A 136 -10.46 8.20 14.21
CA GLN A 136 -11.32 8.13 15.40
C GLN A 136 -10.72 8.90 16.58
N GLU A 137 -9.42 8.72 16.82
CA GLU A 137 -8.71 9.46 17.86
C GLU A 137 -8.72 10.97 17.57
N GLY A 138 -8.47 11.40 16.33
CA GLY A 138 -8.53 12.81 15.92
C GLY A 138 -9.91 13.45 16.11
N GLN A 139 -11.00 12.74 15.79
CA GLN A 139 -12.34 13.25 16.07
C GLN A 139 -12.64 13.29 17.57
N GLN A 140 -12.18 12.32 18.36
CA GLN A 140 -12.33 12.34 19.82
C GLN A 140 -11.60 13.52 20.46
N LYS A 141 -10.40 13.85 19.98
CA LYS A 141 -9.62 15.01 20.44
C LYS A 141 -10.17 16.35 19.95
N GLY A 142 -11.13 16.37 19.01
CA GLY A 142 -11.64 17.61 18.39
C GLY A 142 -10.74 18.19 17.29
N GLU A 143 -9.76 17.45 16.81
CA GLU A 143 -8.86 17.88 15.73
C GLU A 143 -9.55 17.85 14.37
N LEU A 144 -10.53 16.95 14.22
CA LEU A 144 -11.23 16.68 12.96
C LEU A 144 -12.72 16.94 13.10
N ARG A 145 -13.29 17.51 12.04
CA ARG A 145 -14.71 17.77 11.93
C ARG A 145 -15.55 16.49 12.11
N ARG A 146 -16.71 16.62 12.76
CA ARG A 146 -17.58 15.49 13.14
C ARG A 146 -18.80 15.32 12.24
N ASP A 147 -19.05 16.26 11.34
CA ASP A 147 -20.14 16.19 10.36
C ASP A 147 -19.86 15.23 9.20
N LEU A 148 -18.61 14.78 9.04
CA LEU A 148 -18.20 13.70 8.16
C LEU A 148 -17.99 12.41 8.96
N SER A 149 -18.47 11.30 8.43
CA SER A 149 -18.18 9.99 9.01
C SER A 149 -16.71 9.59 8.76
N ILE A 150 -16.14 8.82 9.68
CA ILE A 150 -14.79 8.26 9.54
C ILE A 150 -14.65 7.51 8.21
N ASN A 151 -15.67 6.77 7.78
CA ASN A 151 -15.62 6.02 6.53
C ASN A 151 -15.56 6.93 5.28
N GLU A 152 -16.23 8.09 5.31
CA GLU A 152 -16.13 9.08 4.23
C GLU A 152 -14.73 9.68 4.14
N ILE A 153 -14.13 10.04 5.28
CA ILE A 153 -12.76 10.56 5.32
C ILE A 153 -11.78 9.50 4.82
N ILE A 154 -11.87 8.24 5.30
CA ILE A 154 -11.02 7.14 4.84
C ILE A 154 -11.14 6.94 3.33
N LYS A 155 -12.37 6.89 2.81
CA LYS A 155 -12.63 6.68 1.39
C LYS A 155 -11.99 7.78 0.53
N THR A 156 -12.17 9.02 0.93
CA THR A 156 -11.66 10.19 0.20
C THR A 156 -10.14 10.25 0.26
N TYR A 157 -9.55 10.04 1.44
CA TYR A 157 -8.11 9.96 1.62
C TYR A 157 -7.48 8.85 0.77
N ALA A 158 -8.04 7.64 0.82
CA ALA A 158 -7.55 6.52 0.02
C ALA A 158 -7.72 6.72 -1.50
N MET A 159 -8.75 7.47 -1.93
CA MET A 159 -8.90 7.88 -3.32
C MET A 159 -7.82 8.88 -3.72
N LEU A 160 -7.50 9.83 -2.86
CA LEU A 160 -6.45 10.81 -3.08
C LEU A 160 -5.08 10.15 -3.22
N GLU A 161 -4.70 9.26 -2.32
CA GLU A 161 -3.44 8.52 -2.41
C GLU A 161 -3.33 7.71 -3.71
N ARG A 162 -4.38 6.96 -4.06
CA ARG A 162 -4.40 6.24 -5.33
C ARG A 162 -4.33 7.17 -6.54
N GLY A 163 -4.98 8.33 -6.48
CA GLY A 163 -4.92 9.35 -7.52
C GLY A 163 -3.51 9.88 -7.73
N LEU A 164 -2.77 10.16 -6.65
CA LEU A 164 -1.37 10.60 -6.71
C LEU A 164 -0.46 9.53 -7.33
N MET A 165 -0.60 8.28 -6.91
CA MET A 165 0.17 7.17 -7.48
C MET A 165 -0.19 6.93 -8.96
N TYR A 166 -1.48 7.03 -9.31
CA TYR A 166 -1.94 6.88 -10.68
C TYR A 166 -1.37 7.96 -11.60
N ASP A 167 -1.44 9.23 -11.17
CA ASP A 167 -0.87 10.36 -11.90
C ASP A 167 0.65 10.20 -12.08
N TRP A 168 1.34 9.78 -11.03
CA TRP A 168 2.77 9.47 -11.10
C TRP A 168 3.10 8.40 -12.14
N CYS A 169 2.26 7.35 -12.24
CA CYS A 169 2.40 6.34 -13.30
C CYS A 169 2.16 6.94 -14.69
N LEU A 170 1.14 7.80 -14.86
CA LEU A 170 0.88 8.47 -16.13
C LEU A 170 2.05 9.37 -16.58
N CYS A 171 2.71 10.00 -15.61
CA CYS A 171 3.89 10.84 -15.84
C CYS A 171 5.19 10.02 -15.92
N ASN A 172 5.10 8.70 -15.99
CA ASN A 172 6.25 7.79 -16.07
C ASN A 172 7.32 8.02 -14.98
N GLY A 173 6.88 8.48 -13.79
CA GLY A 173 7.78 8.73 -12.67
C GLY A 173 8.64 10.00 -12.80
N ASP A 174 8.28 10.94 -13.67
CA ASP A 174 9.10 12.11 -14.00
C ASP A 174 9.28 13.12 -12.84
N TYR A 175 8.59 12.89 -11.72
CA TYR A 175 8.71 13.71 -10.51
C TYR A 175 8.77 12.85 -9.24
N SER A 176 9.27 13.41 -8.15
CA SER A 176 9.23 12.71 -6.85
C SER A 176 7.81 12.68 -6.31
N LEU A 177 7.23 11.48 -6.23
CA LEU A 177 5.89 11.21 -5.71
C LEU A 177 5.79 11.67 -4.24
N ALA A 178 6.77 11.31 -3.41
CA ALA A 178 6.79 11.68 -2.00
C ALA A 178 6.92 13.20 -1.80
N GLN A 179 7.80 13.86 -2.54
CA GLN A 179 7.97 15.32 -2.47
C GLN A 179 6.71 16.07 -2.93
N TYR A 180 6.07 15.59 -4.00
CA TYR A 180 4.84 16.17 -4.49
C TYR A 180 3.70 16.00 -3.48
N ALA A 181 3.52 14.79 -2.95
CA ALA A 181 2.52 14.49 -1.92
C ALA A 181 2.71 15.33 -0.66
N LYS A 182 3.97 15.49 -0.19
CA LYS A 182 4.30 16.34 0.97
C LYS A 182 3.79 17.78 0.81
N ARG A 183 3.78 18.27 -0.40
CA ARG A 183 3.32 19.64 -0.70
C ARG A 183 1.80 19.74 -0.81
N VAL A 184 1.14 18.73 -1.42
CA VAL A 184 -0.29 18.85 -1.74
C VAL A 184 -1.20 18.28 -0.65
N LEU A 185 -0.77 17.24 0.08
CA LEU A 185 -1.59 16.61 1.12
C LEU A 185 -2.05 17.57 2.21
N PRO A 186 -1.18 18.43 2.78
CA PRO A 186 -1.63 19.40 3.80
C PRO A 186 -2.77 20.28 3.31
N MET A 187 -2.74 20.69 2.04
CA MET A 187 -3.78 21.52 1.44
C MET A 187 -5.09 20.74 1.27
N MET A 188 -5.01 19.50 0.84
CA MET A 188 -6.17 18.66 0.58
C MET A 188 -6.80 18.14 1.87
N LEU A 189 -6.00 17.85 2.89
CA LEU A 189 -6.47 17.36 4.18
C LEU A 189 -6.97 18.48 5.11
N ALA A 190 -6.66 19.75 4.79
CA ALA A 190 -7.14 20.88 5.58
C ALA A 190 -8.67 20.93 5.71
N VAL A 191 -9.39 20.41 4.71
CA VAL A 191 -10.86 20.35 4.71
C VAL A 191 -11.44 19.47 5.83
N TYR A 192 -10.63 18.58 6.40
CA TYR A 192 -11.05 17.68 7.48
C TYR A 192 -10.81 18.25 8.88
N LYS A 193 -10.05 19.34 8.99
CA LYS A 193 -9.85 20.02 10.28
C LYS A 193 -11.17 20.54 10.82
N ASP A 194 -11.31 20.52 12.14
CA ASP A 194 -12.39 21.22 12.79
C ASP A 194 -12.19 22.74 12.62
N CYS A 195 -13.24 23.45 12.23
CA CYS A 195 -13.16 24.92 12.00
C CYS A 195 -13.17 25.71 13.32
N ASP A 196 -13.52 25.03 14.44
CA ASP A 196 -13.67 25.63 15.75
C ASP A 196 -12.49 25.27 16.70
N ALA A 197 -11.43 24.63 16.18
CA ALA A 197 -10.25 24.20 16.93
C ALA A 197 -9.09 25.20 16.85
#